data_e36e11a1e08fff9dd0e9cf5410507a9d
#
_entry.id   e36e11a1e08fff9dd0e9cf5410507a9d
#
_cell.length_a   1.000
_cell.length_b   1.000
_cell.length_c   1.000
_cell.angle_alpha   90.00
_cell.angle_beta   90.00
_cell.angle_gamma   90.00
#
_symmetry.space_group_name_H-M   'P 1'
#
loop_
_entity.id
_entity.type
_entity.pdbx_description
1 polymer ?
#
loop_
_entity_poly.entity_id
_entity_poly.type
_entity_poly.pdbx_seq_one_letter_code
_entity_poly.pdbx_strand_id
1 'polypeptide(L)'
;MRTIFTFILLLVTFNVIADDLLWIKLQQDPNMVVLMRNTESSGNKDGSNMLVWDETGNCVGESKLTKDGKAHANRIGEAFARHGITPLAISSPMCRCTETAKIAFEEYVTDPDLRQSASSNSQGQQKFLTRATNLLLEYRGKTPIAFVNHGPNIDSLTMELLNPGEMLVGSVNESGEVEVLGKIRIE
;
A
#
# COMPACT_ATOMS: atom_id res chain seq x y z
N MET A 1 26.04 -40.15 -48.01
CA MET A 1 25.64 -38.80 -47.62
C MET A 1 24.89 -38.90 -46.30
N ARG A 2 25.48 -38.38 -45.22
CA ARG A 2 24.86 -38.37 -43.87
C ARG A 2 24.34 -36.95 -43.61
N THR A 3 23.04 -36.75 -43.64
CA THR A 3 22.39 -35.46 -43.36
C THR A 3 22.35 -35.25 -41.86
N ILE A 4 23.10 -34.29 -41.35
CA ILE A 4 23.08 -33.87 -39.96
C ILE A 4 21.90 -32.90 -39.80
N PHE A 5 20.85 -33.29 -39.07
CA PHE A 5 19.75 -32.41 -38.65
C PHE A 5 20.20 -31.63 -37.41
N THR A 6 20.53 -30.36 -37.59
CA THR A 6 20.84 -29.47 -36.46
C THR A 6 19.52 -28.99 -35.84
N PHE A 7 19.21 -29.50 -34.65
CA PHE A 7 18.08 -29.06 -33.85
C PHE A 7 18.46 -27.74 -33.16
N ILE A 8 17.95 -26.60 -33.65
CA ILE A 8 18.11 -25.30 -32.98
C ILE A 8 17.09 -25.26 -31.86
N LEU A 9 17.57 -25.44 -30.64
CA LEU A 9 16.78 -25.26 -29.41
C LEU A 9 16.60 -23.74 -29.16
N LEU A 10 15.43 -23.21 -29.50
CA LEU A 10 15.07 -21.82 -29.19
C LEU A 10 14.84 -21.72 -27.66
N LEU A 11 15.83 -21.22 -26.93
CA LEU A 11 15.67 -20.84 -25.51
C LEU A 11 14.84 -19.56 -25.44
N VAL A 12 13.55 -19.71 -25.20
CA VAL A 12 12.68 -18.58 -24.84
C VAL A 12 13.00 -18.22 -23.39
N THR A 13 13.82 -17.20 -23.19
CA THR A 13 14.07 -16.64 -21.87
C THR A 13 12.86 -15.80 -21.48
N PHE A 14 12.05 -16.29 -20.55
CA PHE A 14 11.03 -15.49 -19.87
C PHE A 14 11.76 -14.53 -18.92
N ASN A 15 11.84 -13.26 -19.28
CA ASN A 15 12.21 -12.22 -18.35
C ASN A 15 11.01 -12.00 -17.40
N VAL A 16 10.95 -12.71 -16.30
CA VAL A 16 10.03 -12.39 -15.21
C VAL A 16 10.58 -11.11 -14.56
N ILE A 17 9.85 -10.02 -14.72
CA ILE A 17 10.17 -8.75 -14.07
C ILE A 17 9.96 -8.94 -12.57
N ALA A 18 10.79 -8.32 -11.73
CA ALA A 18 10.71 -8.47 -10.27
C ALA A 18 9.30 -8.17 -9.72
N ASP A 19 8.58 -7.24 -10.33
CA ASP A 19 7.21 -6.89 -9.98
C ASP A 19 6.23 -8.06 -10.18
N ASP A 20 6.39 -8.87 -11.25
CA ASP A 20 5.52 -10.02 -11.51
C ASP A 20 5.62 -11.08 -10.39
N LEU A 21 6.82 -11.28 -9.82
CA LEU A 21 7.01 -12.20 -8.70
C LEU A 21 6.30 -11.70 -7.43
N LEU A 22 6.28 -10.39 -7.19
CA LEU A 22 5.58 -9.80 -6.04
C LEU A 22 4.07 -9.94 -6.20
N TRP A 23 3.53 -9.74 -7.41
CA TRP A 23 2.12 -9.98 -7.71
C TRP A 23 1.72 -11.45 -7.52
N ILE A 24 2.55 -12.39 -7.97
CA ILE A 24 2.32 -13.83 -7.77
C ILE A 24 2.30 -14.18 -6.28
N LYS A 25 3.23 -13.64 -5.47
CA LYS A 25 3.23 -13.84 -4.02
C LYS A 25 1.96 -13.30 -3.37
N LEU A 26 1.52 -12.08 -3.74
CA LEU A 26 0.27 -11.48 -3.26
C LEU A 26 -0.97 -12.33 -3.59
N GLN A 27 -0.97 -13.06 -4.72
CA GLN A 27 -2.06 -13.98 -5.08
C GLN A 27 -2.05 -15.27 -4.26
N GLN A 28 -0.88 -15.77 -3.90
CA GLN A 28 -0.71 -17.14 -3.38
C GLN A 28 -0.57 -17.22 -1.87
N ASP A 29 -0.13 -16.15 -1.20
CA ASP A 29 0.13 -16.15 0.23
C ASP A 29 -0.77 -15.14 0.98
N PRO A 30 -1.71 -15.63 1.81
CA PRO A 30 -2.62 -14.77 2.57
C PRO A 30 -1.94 -13.99 3.71
N ASN A 31 -0.67 -14.24 4.00
CA ASN A 31 0.10 -13.45 4.96
C ASN A 31 0.72 -12.19 4.34
N MET A 32 0.55 -12.01 3.03
CA MET A 32 1.12 -10.86 2.33
C MET A 32 0.41 -9.56 2.69
N VAL A 33 1.18 -8.49 2.74
CA VAL A 33 0.70 -7.12 2.93
C VAL A 33 1.31 -6.20 1.88
N VAL A 34 0.49 -5.28 1.40
CA VAL A 34 0.93 -4.12 0.63
C VAL A 34 0.81 -2.91 1.54
N LEU A 35 1.93 -2.32 1.95
CA LEU A 35 1.96 -1.02 2.61
C LEU A 35 2.03 0.05 1.54
N MET A 36 0.97 0.83 1.39
CA MET A 36 0.85 1.83 0.34
C MET A 36 0.78 3.23 0.91
N ARG A 37 1.67 4.12 0.45
CA ARG A 37 1.49 5.53 0.72
C ARG A 37 0.30 6.08 -0.07
N ASN A 38 -0.55 6.90 0.58
CA ASN A 38 -1.61 7.61 -0.13
C ASN A 38 -1.07 8.26 -1.43
N THR A 39 -1.88 8.28 -2.47
CA THR A 39 -1.52 8.92 -3.74
C THR A 39 -1.38 10.44 -3.57
N GLU A 40 -0.98 11.15 -4.62
CA GLU A 40 -0.70 12.59 -4.54
C GLU A 40 -1.86 13.37 -3.94
N SER A 41 -1.54 14.25 -2.99
CA SER A 41 -2.50 15.12 -2.29
C SER A 41 -2.03 16.58 -2.31
N SER A 42 -2.94 17.50 -1.96
CA SER A 42 -2.64 18.94 -1.95
C SER A 42 -1.54 19.36 -0.97
N GLY A 43 -1.19 18.49 -0.02
CA GLY A 43 -0.22 18.83 1.03
C GLY A 43 -0.74 19.92 1.95
N ASN A 44 0.10 20.91 2.26
CA ASN A 44 -0.28 22.10 3.04
C ASN A 44 -0.69 23.27 2.15
N LYS A 45 -1.21 23.00 0.94
CA LYS A 45 -1.67 24.01 0.00
C LYS A 45 -3.16 24.32 0.26
N ASP A 46 -3.64 25.44 -0.28
CA ASP A 46 -5.05 25.83 -0.29
C ASP A 46 -5.71 25.87 1.10
N GLY A 47 -4.94 26.21 2.16
CA GLY A 47 -5.42 26.22 3.54
C GLY A 47 -5.58 24.86 4.19
N SER A 48 -5.26 23.77 3.48
CA SER A 48 -5.22 22.41 4.05
C SER A 48 -3.99 22.18 4.91
N ASN A 49 -4.05 21.22 5.82
CA ASN A 49 -2.94 20.83 6.68
C ASN A 49 -2.79 19.31 6.72
N MET A 50 -1.55 18.84 6.60
CA MET A 50 -1.21 17.41 6.59
C MET A 50 -1.46 16.70 7.94
N LEU A 51 -1.56 17.44 9.05
CA LEU A 51 -1.76 16.89 10.40
C LEU A 51 -3.18 17.09 10.93
N VAL A 52 -4.01 17.87 10.25
CA VAL A 52 -5.42 18.02 10.60
C VAL A 52 -6.16 16.75 10.22
N TRP A 53 -6.99 16.26 11.14
CA TRP A 53 -7.95 15.20 10.92
C TRP A 53 -9.33 15.68 11.38
N ASP A 54 -10.29 15.60 10.48
CA ASP A 54 -11.68 15.89 10.73
C ASP A 54 -12.43 14.59 11.05
N GLU A 55 -12.65 14.33 12.33
CA GLU A 55 -13.32 13.11 12.79
C GLU A 55 -14.78 12.98 12.31
N THR A 56 -15.37 14.06 11.78
CA THR A 56 -16.71 14.01 11.18
C THR A 56 -16.72 13.37 9.80
N GLY A 57 -15.56 13.17 9.19
CA GLY A 57 -15.38 12.61 7.85
C GLY A 57 -15.71 13.59 6.69
N ASN A 58 -15.98 14.87 7.01
CA ASN A 58 -16.26 15.90 5.99
C ASN A 58 -14.98 16.49 5.38
N CYS A 59 -13.82 16.10 5.87
CA CYS A 59 -12.50 16.53 5.40
C CYS A 59 -12.26 18.04 5.53
N VAL A 60 -12.81 18.67 6.56
CA VAL A 60 -12.65 20.10 6.79
C VAL A 60 -11.19 20.40 7.20
N GLY A 61 -10.51 21.25 6.43
CA GLY A 61 -9.11 21.62 6.67
C GLY A 61 -8.07 20.52 6.38
N GLU A 62 -8.50 19.34 5.94
CA GLU A 62 -7.60 18.25 5.57
C GLU A 62 -7.02 18.39 4.16
N SER A 63 -5.82 17.85 3.97
CA SER A 63 -5.26 17.63 2.64
C SER A 63 -6.01 16.51 1.91
N LYS A 64 -6.53 16.80 0.71
CA LYS A 64 -7.27 15.88 -0.17
C LYS A 64 -6.44 15.48 -1.37
N LEU A 65 -6.83 14.41 -2.07
CA LEU A 65 -6.18 13.99 -3.29
C LEU A 65 -6.30 15.06 -4.39
N THR A 66 -5.22 15.24 -5.14
CA THR A 66 -5.24 15.99 -6.40
C THR A 66 -6.00 15.20 -7.47
N LYS A 67 -6.26 15.85 -8.63
CA LYS A 67 -6.82 15.14 -9.79
C LYS A 67 -5.92 13.98 -10.23
N ASP A 68 -4.61 14.21 -10.25
CA ASP A 68 -3.62 13.20 -10.65
C ASP A 68 -3.50 12.10 -9.59
N GLY A 69 -3.60 12.45 -8.29
CA GLY A 69 -3.69 11.47 -7.22
C GLY A 69 -4.90 10.55 -7.35
N LYS A 70 -6.07 11.08 -7.69
CA LYS A 70 -7.28 10.26 -7.94
C LYS A 70 -7.11 9.34 -9.14
N ALA A 71 -6.56 9.84 -10.24
CA ALA A 71 -6.27 9.02 -11.42
C ALA A 71 -5.25 7.92 -11.12
N HIS A 72 -4.23 8.23 -10.30
CA HIS A 72 -3.24 7.23 -9.86
C HIS A 72 -3.88 6.15 -8.98
N ALA A 73 -4.72 6.52 -8.00
CA ALA A 73 -5.45 5.55 -7.17
C ALA A 73 -6.31 4.59 -8.02
N ASN A 74 -6.96 5.11 -9.07
CA ASN A 74 -7.73 4.27 -10.00
C ASN A 74 -6.84 3.26 -10.74
N ARG A 75 -5.68 3.69 -11.27
CA ARG A 75 -4.72 2.77 -11.94
C ARG A 75 -4.20 1.69 -10.99
N ILE A 76 -4.01 2.01 -9.70
CA ILE A 76 -3.64 1.02 -8.68
C ILE A 76 -4.75 -0.02 -8.54
N GLY A 77 -6.00 0.39 -8.38
CA GLY A 77 -7.15 -0.52 -8.32
C GLY A 77 -7.25 -1.42 -9.56
N GLU A 78 -7.11 -0.85 -10.75
CA GLU A 78 -7.07 -1.61 -12.01
C GLU A 78 -5.92 -2.63 -12.04
N ALA A 79 -4.74 -2.30 -11.46
CA ALA A 79 -3.63 -3.23 -11.38
C ALA A 79 -3.96 -4.43 -10.49
N PHE A 80 -4.52 -4.21 -9.30
CA PHE A 80 -4.99 -5.28 -8.43
C PHE A 80 -6.05 -6.16 -9.12
N ALA A 81 -7.03 -5.54 -9.79
CA ALA A 81 -8.06 -6.26 -10.53
C ALA A 81 -7.49 -7.12 -11.68
N ARG A 82 -6.52 -6.59 -12.45
CA ARG A 82 -5.84 -7.36 -13.51
C ARG A 82 -5.11 -8.58 -12.98
N HIS A 83 -4.58 -8.51 -11.76
CA HIS A 83 -3.93 -9.64 -11.09
C HIS A 83 -4.91 -10.52 -10.29
N GLY A 84 -6.22 -10.25 -10.35
CA GLY A 84 -7.25 -11.04 -9.64
C GLY A 84 -7.12 -10.97 -8.12
N ILE A 85 -6.56 -9.89 -7.56
CA ILE A 85 -6.35 -9.71 -6.13
C ILE A 85 -7.41 -8.76 -5.57
N THR A 86 -8.15 -9.23 -4.57
CA THR A 86 -9.09 -8.43 -3.79
C THR A 86 -8.57 -8.37 -2.34
N PRO A 87 -7.78 -7.35 -1.99
CA PRO A 87 -7.22 -7.26 -0.64
C PRO A 87 -8.26 -6.75 0.36
N LEU A 88 -8.05 -7.05 1.64
CA LEU A 88 -8.68 -6.28 2.70
C LEU A 88 -7.96 -4.93 2.82
N ALA A 89 -8.64 -3.84 2.49
CA ALA A 89 -8.06 -2.51 2.62
C ALA A 89 -8.24 -1.98 4.05
N ILE A 90 -7.13 -1.59 4.67
CA ILE A 90 -7.06 -0.91 5.97
C ILE A 90 -6.47 0.48 5.72
N SER A 91 -7.15 1.54 6.14
CA SER A 91 -6.74 2.91 5.84
C SER A 91 -6.59 3.76 7.09
N SER A 92 -5.61 4.67 7.08
CA SER A 92 -5.67 5.84 7.94
C SER A 92 -7.00 6.57 7.75
N PRO A 93 -7.62 7.13 8.81
CA PRO A 93 -8.90 7.81 8.71
C PRO A 93 -8.81 9.18 8.01
N MET A 94 -7.60 9.68 7.75
CA MET A 94 -7.38 10.98 7.11
C MET A 94 -7.76 10.93 5.63
N CYS A 95 -8.41 11.98 5.14
CA CYS A 95 -9.11 12.01 3.85
C CYS A 95 -8.26 11.61 2.64
N ARG A 96 -6.99 12.00 2.56
CA ARG A 96 -6.11 11.56 1.46
C ARG A 96 -5.89 10.05 1.42
N CYS A 97 -5.94 9.38 2.59
CA CYS A 97 -5.81 7.92 2.66
C CYS A 97 -7.15 7.24 2.37
N THR A 98 -8.25 7.72 2.95
CA THR A 98 -9.59 7.16 2.69
C THR A 98 -10.02 7.37 1.25
N GLU A 99 -9.73 8.53 0.63
CA GLU A 99 -9.96 8.75 -0.80
C GLU A 99 -9.13 7.77 -1.66
N THR A 100 -7.84 7.55 -1.31
CA THR A 100 -7.00 6.57 -2.01
C THR A 100 -7.58 5.17 -1.90
N ALA A 101 -7.92 4.72 -0.68
CA ALA A 101 -8.48 3.40 -0.42
C ALA A 101 -9.82 3.20 -1.12
N LYS A 102 -10.71 4.21 -1.05
CA LYS A 102 -12.03 4.18 -1.68
C LYS A 102 -11.95 4.04 -3.19
N ILE A 103 -11.04 4.76 -3.82
CA ILE A 103 -10.89 4.73 -5.28
C ILE A 103 -10.24 3.43 -5.74
N ALA A 104 -9.21 2.95 -5.03
CA ALA A 104 -8.47 1.75 -5.44
C ALA A 104 -9.18 0.44 -5.08
N PHE A 105 -9.90 0.38 -3.95
CA PHE A 105 -10.40 -0.88 -3.40
C PHE A 105 -11.90 -0.89 -3.08
N GLU A 106 -12.60 0.24 -3.27
CA GLU A 106 -14.03 0.44 -3.01
C GLU A 106 -14.40 0.32 -1.52
N GLU A 107 -14.09 -0.80 -0.87
CA GLU A 107 -14.36 -1.05 0.55
C GLU A 107 -13.05 -0.99 1.36
N TYR A 108 -13.14 -0.42 2.55
CA TYR A 108 -12.01 -0.32 3.47
C TYR A 108 -12.49 -0.15 4.91
N VAL A 109 -11.63 -0.52 5.86
CA VAL A 109 -11.81 -0.22 7.28
C VAL A 109 -10.85 0.87 7.72
N THR A 110 -11.23 1.67 8.70
CA THR A 110 -10.39 2.73 9.26
C THR A 110 -10.26 2.58 10.77
N ASP A 111 -9.19 3.18 11.32
CA ASP A 111 -9.00 3.28 12.76
C ASP A 111 -8.38 4.65 13.11
N PRO A 112 -8.91 5.37 14.13
CA PRO A 112 -8.41 6.68 14.54
C PRO A 112 -6.93 6.72 14.90
N ASP A 113 -6.38 5.62 15.43
CA ASP A 113 -4.97 5.54 15.81
C ASP A 113 -4.03 5.35 14.61
N LEU A 114 -4.57 5.11 13.40
CA LEU A 114 -3.78 5.05 12.15
C LEU A 114 -3.50 6.42 11.53
N ARG A 115 -3.99 7.53 12.12
CA ARG A 115 -3.71 8.88 11.60
C ARG A 115 -2.24 9.25 11.70
N GLN A 116 -1.81 10.16 10.86
CA GLN A 116 -0.49 10.75 10.95
C GLN A 116 -0.39 11.66 12.18
N SER A 117 0.67 11.47 12.96
CA SER A 117 1.06 12.37 14.05
C SER A 117 2.26 13.23 13.65
N ALA A 118 2.45 14.38 14.33
CA ALA A 118 3.70 15.12 14.21
C ALA A 118 4.87 14.26 14.70
N SER A 119 6.05 14.43 14.08
CA SER A 119 7.27 13.69 14.46
C SER A 119 7.70 13.92 15.92
N SER A 120 7.32 15.07 16.51
CA SER A 120 7.52 15.38 17.94
C SER A 120 6.51 14.70 18.87
N ASN A 121 5.45 14.08 18.36
CA ASN A 121 4.43 13.40 19.15
C ASN A 121 4.74 11.90 19.29
N SER A 122 5.66 11.57 20.21
CA SER A 122 6.07 10.17 20.45
C SER A 122 4.91 9.28 20.93
N GLN A 123 3.96 9.82 21.69
CA GLN A 123 2.78 9.07 22.13
C GLN A 123 1.85 8.71 20.96
N GLY A 124 1.64 9.65 20.03
CA GLY A 124 0.85 9.40 18.82
C GLY A 124 1.51 8.36 17.92
N GLN A 125 2.83 8.41 17.76
CA GLN A 125 3.60 7.41 17.02
C GLN A 125 3.51 6.02 17.66
N GLN A 126 3.63 5.93 18.99
CA GLN A 126 3.51 4.64 19.70
C GLN A 126 2.11 4.05 19.59
N LYS A 127 1.04 4.86 19.66
CA LYS A 127 -0.34 4.40 19.43
C LYS A 127 -0.50 3.85 18.02
N PHE A 128 0.03 4.57 17.02
CA PHE A 128 0.02 4.10 15.63
C PHE A 128 0.71 2.74 15.50
N LEU A 129 1.96 2.60 15.97
CA LEU A 129 2.73 1.35 15.87
C LEU A 129 1.98 0.18 16.52
N THR A 130 1.51 0.37 17.75
CA THR A 130 0.75 -0.66 18.47
C THR A 130 -0.51 -1.07 17.70
N ARG A 131 -1.28 -0.09 17.22
CA ARG A 131 -2.54 -0.38 16.51
C ARG A 131 -2.31 -1.01 15.14
N ALA A 132 -1.34 -0.51 14.38
CA ALA A 132 -0.98 -1.08 13.08
C ALA A 132 -0.54 -2.55 13.22
N THR A 133 0.38 -2.85 14.14
CA THR A 133 0.82 -4.22 14.43
C THR A 133 -0.35 -5.14 14.80
N ASN A 134 -1.25 -4.68 15.68
CA ASN A 134 -2.41 -5.48 16.08
C ASN A 134 -3.37 -5.76 14.91
N LEU A 135 -3.61 -4.79 14.02
CA LEU A 135 -4.43 -4.98 12.83
C LEU A 135 -3.78 -5.95 11.83
N LEU A 136 -2.48 -5.82 11.61
CA LEU A 136 -1.74 -6.74 10.74
C LEU A 136 -1.82 -8.17 11.25
N LEU A 137 -1.69 -8.39 12.59
CA LEU A 137 -1.87 -9.70 13.22
C LEU A 137 -3.30 -10.22 13.11
N GLU A 138 -4.29 -9.36 13.35
CA GLU A 138 -5.72 -9.72 13.33
C GLU A 138 -6.14 -10.27 11.97
N TYR A 139 -5.63 -9.69 10.89
CA TYR A 139 -5.98 -10.07 9.52
C TYR A 139 -4.98 -11.01 8.84
N ARG A 140 -3.85 -11.30 9.45
CA ARG A 140 -2.84 -12.23 8.95
C ARG A 140 -3.45 -13.60 8.61
N GLY A 141 -3.12 -14.11 7.46
CA GLY A 141 -3.56 -15.43 6.99
C GLY A 141 -5.01 -15.51 6.50
N LYS A 142 -5.75 -14.39 6.49
CA LYS A 142 -7.14 -14.39 6.00
C LYS A 142 -7.21 -14.02 4.52
N THR A 143 -6.53 -12.95 4.13
CA THR A 143 -6.43 -12.44 2.76
C THR A 143 -5.26 -11.46 2.70
N PRO A 144 -4.69 -11.19 1.54
CA PRO A 144 -3.71 -10.11 1.42
C PRO A 144 -4.29 -8.79 1.93
N ILE A 145 -3.47 -8.03 2.65
CA ILE A 145 -3.85 -6.74 3.23
C ILE A 145 -3.33 -5.63 2.33
N ALA A 146 -4.16 -4.62 2.02
CA ALA A 146 -3.72 -3.34 1.49
C ALA A 146 -3.80 -2.26 2.60
N PHE A 147 -2.66 -1.90 3.17
CA PHE A 147 -2.55 -0.96 4.27
C PHE A 147 -2.21 0.43 3.72
N VAL A 148 -3.23 1.28 3.56
CA VAL A 148 -3.11 2.63 2.98
C VAL A 148 -2.80 3.64 4.08
N ASN A 149 -1.61 4.24 4.04
CA ASN A 149 -1.19 5.12 5.12
C ASN A 149 -0.27 6.26 4.62
N HIS A 150 0.31 6.99 5.55
CA HIS A 150 1.20 8.14 5.32
C HIS A 150 2.65 7.68 5.23
N GLY A 151 3.48 8.41 4.46
CA GLY A 151 4.90 8.09 4.35
C GLY A 151 5.61 7.93 5.69
N PRO A 152 5.51 8.89 6.65
CA PRO A 152 6.14 8.76 7.97
C PRO A 152 5.66 7.56 8.78
N ASN A 153 4.40 7.17 8.65
CA ASN A 153 3.84 6.01 9.34
C ASN A 153 4.39 4.70 8.77
N ILE A 154 4.50 4.59 7.44
CA ILE A 154 5.10 3.41 6.78
C ILE A 154 6.58 3.32 7.10
N ASP A 155 7.30 4.44 7.05
CA ASP A 155 8.72 4.52 7.45
C ASP A 155 8.93 4.01 8.89
N SER A 156 8.05 4.36 9.82
CA SER A 156 8.13 3.89 11.21
C SER A 156 7.90 2.38 11.39
N LEU A 157 7.19 1.75 10.44
CA LEU A 157 6.96 0.29 10.44
C LEU A 157 8.07 -0.51 9.75
N THR A 158 8.74 0.08 8.76
CA THR A 158 9.58 -0.68 7.81
C THR A 158 10.95 -0.08 7.58
N MET A 159 11.20 1.14 8.04
CA MET A 159 12.38 1.96 7.71
C MET A 159 12.52 2.25 6.19
N GLU A 160 11.39 2.24 5.46
CA GLU A 160 11.35 2.44 4.02
C GLU A 160 10.56 3.70 3.65
N LEU A 161 11.18 4.57 2.87
CA LEU A 161 10.53 5.76 2.32
C LEU A 161 9.80 5.43 1.02
N LEU A 162 8.55 5.86 0.92
CA LEU A 162 7.71 5.70 -0.26
C LEU A 162 7.31 7.04 -0.87
N ASN A 163 7.32 7.12 -2.19
CA ASN A 163 6.68 8.21 -2.93
C ASN A 163 5.14 8.07 -2.89
N PRO A 164 4.36 9.15 -3.17
CA PRO A 164 2.91 9.04 -3.24
C PRO A 164 2.44 7.95 -4.20
N GLY A 165 1.60 7.04 -3.71
CA GLY A 165 1.07 5.88 -4.47
C GLY A 165 2.04 4.72 -4.65
N GLU A 166 3.28 4.83 -4.18
CA GLU A 166 4.22 3.71 -4.19
C GLU A 166 3.83 2.66 -3.16
N MET A 167 4.03 1.39 -3.51
CA MET A 167 3.65 0.24 -2.72
C MET A 167 4.86 -0.57 -2.30
N LEU A 168 4.94 -0.91 -1.02
CA LEU A 168 5.91 -1.83 -0.44
C LEU A 168 5.20 -3.18 -0.22
N VAL A 169 5.73 -4.24 -0.78
CA VAL A 169 5.21 -5.60 -0.61
C VAL A 169 6.03 -6.32 0.45
N GLY A 170 5.37 -6.92 1.40
CA GLY A 170 5.99 -7.71 2.45
C GLY A 170 5.09 -8.83 2.95
N SER A 171 5.61 -9.63 3.87
CA SER A 171 4.85 -10.62 4.62
C SER A 171 4.77 -10.23 6.10
N VAL A 172 3.65 -10.53 6.73
CA VAL A 172 3.45 -10.30 8.17
C VAL A 172 3.87 -11.55 8.93
N ASN A 173 4.87 -11.42 9.81
CA ASN A 173 5.34 -12.52 10.65
C ASN A 173 4.42 -12.74 11.88
N GLU A 174 4.76 -13.71 12.74
CA GLU A 174 3.97 -14.05 13.94
C GLU A 174 3.98 -12.97 15.03
N SER A 175 4.94 -12.04 14.98
CA SER A 175 5.00 -10.87 15.87
C SER A 175 4.22 -9.67 15.34
N GLY A 176 3.69 -9.73 14.10
CA GLY A 176 3.03 -8.61 13.42
C GLY A 176 3.99 -7.62 12.76
N GLU A 177 5.28 -8.00 12.67
CA GLU A 177 6.27 -7.23 11.94
C GLU A 177 6.18 -7.52 10.44
N VAL A 178 6.52 -6.54 9.63
CA VAL A 178 6.52 -6.67 8.17
C VAL A 178 7.93 -6.99 7.68
N GLU A 179 8.09 -8.17 7.11
CA GLU A 179 9.29 -8.55 6.37
C GLU A 179 9.17 -8.08 4.93
N VAL A 180 9.97 -7.07 4.57
CA VAL A 180 9.91 -6.40 3.26
C VAL A 180 10.52 -7.28 2.18
N LEU A 181 9.80 -7.47 1.07
CA LEU A 181 10.21 -8.27 -0.09
C LEU A 181 10.57 -7.42 -1.30
N GLY A 182 9.92 -6.26 -1.48
CA GLY A 182 10.19 -5.37 -2.59
C GLY A 182 9.15 -4.25 -2.74
N LYS A 183 9.28 -3.48 -3.82
CA LYS A 183 8.37 -2.36 -4.14
C LYS A 183 7.71 -2.57 -5.48
N ILE A 184 6.43 -2.20 -5.59
CA ILE A 184 5.68 -2.10 -6.84
C ILE A 184 5.37 -0.64 -7.12
N ARG A 185 5.56 -0.21 -8.37
CA ARG A 185 5.21 1.13 -8.86
C ARG A 185 4.23 1.00 -10.00
N ILE A 186 3.14 1.75 -9.91
CA ILE A 186 2.14 1.89 -10.98
C ILE A 186 2.25 3.31 -11.52
N GLU A 187 2.59 3.46 -12.78
CA GLU A 187 2.72 4.77 -13.46
C GLU A 187 1.39 5.27 -14.05
#